data_d914ed63fb383c907f6a0f98764a5e90
#
_entry.id   d914ed63fb383c907f6a0f98764a5e90
#
_cell.length_a   1.000
_cell.length_b   1.000
_cell.length_c   1.000
_cell.angle_alpha   90.00
_cell.angle_beta   90.00
_cell.angle_gamma   90.00
#
_symmetry.space_group_name_H-M   'P 1'
#
loop_
_entity.id
_entity.type
_entity.pdbx_description
1 polymer ?
#
loop_
_entity_poly.entity_id
_entity_poly.type
_entity_poly.pdbx_seq_one_letter_code
_entity_poly.pdbx_strand_id
1 'polypeptide(L)'
;HLVTTGTYSCPDGFPDILAQYRAEDYKIDQEYRNFYYEYDQLEDTEAFERLRDLVENIYTNEYLDKLLPKWNAGLQEEDSLTKLPVQIDFYAHNIRNARERTVVIISDAMRYEVGQELFRLLSDDPKCTAKLETQLSVLPSYTRLGMAALLPHKQITMTDDYQVLVDDVLCDNLAGRQNVLQKHLSNSICVQFDDIKGLKKN
;
A
#
# COMPACT_ATOMS: atom_id res chain seq x y z
N HIS A 1 11.95 12.85 15.27
CA HIS A 1 11.89 13.07 13.82
C HIS A 1 11.06 14.32 13.47
N LEU A 2 9.81 14.45 13.88
CA LEU A 2 8.98 15.62 13.55
C LEU A 2 9.65 16.98 13.86
N VAL A 3 10.38 17.10 14.96
CA VAL A 3 11.10 18.34 15.30
C VAL A 3 12.24 18.64 14.33
N THR A 4 12.90 17.63 13.78
CA THR A 4 13.94 17.81 12.76
C THR A 4 13.38 18.10 11.36
N THR A 5 12.09 17.92 11.17
CA THR A 5 11.39 18.15 9.89
C THR A 5 11.35 19.63 9.50
N GLY A 6 11.52 20.57 10.44
CA GLY A 6 11.66 22.02 10.14
C GLY A 6 12.80 22.35 9.17
N THR A 7 13.76 21.42 8.98
CA THR A 7 14.83 21.52 8.00
C THR A 7 14.63 20.55 6.80
N TYR A 8 13.41 20.00 6.64
CA TYR A 8 13.15 19.03 5.57
C TYR A 8 13.45 19.61 4.19
N SER A 9 14.19 18.85 3.41
CA SER A 9 14.53 19.15 2.02
C SER A 9 14.04 18.00 1.13
N CYS A 10 13.08 18.30 0.28
CA CYS A 10 12.60 17.34 -0.71
C CYS A 10 13.54 17.35 -1.92
N PRO A 11 14.02 16.19 -2.39
CA PRO A 11 14.83 16.09 -3.59
C PRO A 11 14.09 16.57 -4.84
N ASP A 12 14.85 16.79 -5.89
CA ASP A 12 14.28 17.03 -7.22
C ASP A 12 14.23 15.68 -7.99
N GLY A 13 13.11 15.46 -8.69
CA GLY A 13 12.90 14.24 -9.47
C GLY A 13 12.26 13.09 -8.67
N PHE A 14 11.26 12.47 -9.29
CA PHE A 14 10.44 11.43 -8.66
C PHE A 14 11.22 10.22 -8.15
N PRO A 15 12.23 9.67 -8.88
CA PRO A 15 13.01 8.54 -8.40
C PRO A 15 13.75 8.82 -7.09
N ASP A 16 14.31 10.03 -6.93
CA ASP A 16 15.05 10.41 -5.74
C ASP A 16 14.10 10.68 -4.57
N ILE A 17 12.94 11.29 -4.82
CA ILE A 17 11.87 11.45 -3.82
C ILE A 17 11.43 10.08 -3.30
N LEU A 18 11.16 9.13 -4.19
CA LEU A 18 10.76 7.78 -3.82
C LEU A 18 11.86 7.04 -3.04
N ALA A 19 13.12 7.20 -3.46
CA ALA A 19 14.26 6.60 -2.77
C ALA A 19 14.41 7.17 -1.35
N GLN A 20 14.33 8.49 -1.19
CA GLN A 20 14.39 9.15 0.11
C GLN A 20 13.19 8.75 0.99
N TYR A 21 11.98 8.71 0.45
CA TYR A 21 10.80 8.27 1.19
C TYR A 21 10.99 6.85 1.74
N ARG A 22 11.46 5.93 0.91
CA ARG A 22 11.71 4.53 1.30
C ARG A 22 12.80 4.36 2.34
N ALA A 23 13.80 5.24 2.31
CA ALA A 23 14.93 5.16 3.25
C ALA A 23 14.63 5.84 4.59
N GLU A 24 13.99 7.00 4.57
CA GLU A 24 13.90 7.86 5.75
C GLU A 24 12.53 8.49 5.98
N ASP A 25 11.89 9.09 4.94
CA ASP A 25 10.73 9.97 5.14
C ASP A 25 9.49 9.24 5.64
N TYR A 26 9.36 7.92 5.36
CA TYR A 26 8.27 7.10 5.91
C TYR A 26 8.21 7.17 7.45
N LYS A 27 9.32 7.45 8.13
CA LYS A 27 9.38 7.61 9.58
C LYS A 27 8.63 8.87 10.04
N ILE A 28 8.58 9.91 9.21
CA ILE A 28 7.81 11.13 9.50
C ILE A 28 6.33 10.77 9.56
N ASP A 29 5.84 10.02 8.57
CA ASP A 29 4.47 9.53 8.54
C ASP A 29 4.17 8.60 9.72
N GLN A 30 5.10 7.72 10.07
CA GLN A 30 4.97 6.80 11.21
C GLN A 30 4.85 7.56 12.52
N GLU A 31 5.74 8.52 12.78
CA GLU A 31 5.73 9.31 14.01
C GLU A 31 4.48 10.20 14.12
N TYR A 32 4.03 10.77 13.00
CA TYR A 32 2.79 11.54 12.96
C TYR A 32 1.57 10.67 13.35
N ARG A 33 1.46 9.46 12.81
CA ARG A 33 0.37 8.54 13.16
C ARG A 33 0.48 8.00 14.58
N ASN A 34 1.68 7.69 15.04
CA ASN A 34 1.90 7.28 16.44
C ASN A 34 1.49 8.39 17.40
N PHE A 35 1.82 9.64 17.07
CA PHE A 35 1.40 10.79 17.88
C PHE A 35 -0.14 10.84 17.99
N TYR A 36 -0.86 10.73 16.87
CA TYR A 36 -2.32 10.76 16.88
C TYR A 36 -2.93 9.54 17.57
N TYR A 37 -2.33 8.37 17.40
CA TYR A 37 -2.77 7.17 18.09
C TYR A 37 -2.70 7.36 19.62
N GLU A 38 -1.62 7.92 20.15
CA GLU A 38 -1.46 8.20 21.58
C GLU A 38 -2.36 9.36 22.03
N TYR A 39 -2.46 10.40 21.20
CA TYR A 39 -3.31 11.56 21.49
C TYR A 39 -4.79 11.17 21.63
N ASP A 40 -5.29 10.30 20.77
CA ASP A 40 -6.68 9.82 20.78
C ASP A 40 -6.99 8.89 21.96
N GLN A 41 -5.98 8.40 22.69
CA GLN A 41 -6.15 7.62 23.91
C GLN A 41 -6.27 8.51 25.17
N LEU A 42 -6.01 9.80 25.07
CA LEU A 42 -6.07 10.70 26.22
C LEU A 42 -7.53 10.95 26.64
N GLU A 43 -7.80 10.87 27.94
CA GLU A 43 -9.11 11.23 28.50
C GLU A 43 -9.34 12.74 28.47
N ASP A 44 -8.26 13.54 28.62
CA ASP A 44 -8.25 14.99 28.57
C ASP A 44 -7.20 15.47 27.57
N THR A 45 -7.65 16.08 26.49
CA THR A 45 -6.81 16.57 25.40
C THR A 45 -6.47 18.07 25.52
N GLU A 46 -7.17 18.82 26.40
CA GLU A 46 -7.03 20.28 26.50
C GLU A 46 -5.58 20.71 26.81
N ALA A 47 -4.92 20.01 27.72
CA ALA A 47 -3.52 20.26 28.07
C ALA A 47 -2.53 20.07 26.92
N PHE A 48 -2.90 19.28 25.90
CA PHE A 48 -2.04 18.89 24.76
C PHE A 48 -2.43 19.55 23.43
N GLU A 49 -3.45 20.41 23.39
CA GLU A 49 -3.90 21.05 22.16
C GLU A 49 -2.77 21.83 21.45
N ARG A 50 -1.97 22.58 22.20
CA ARG A 50 -0.82 23.31 21.63
C ARG A 50 0.23 22.37 21.02
N LEU A 51 0.43 21.20 21.61
CA LEU A 51 1.35 20.21 21.07
C LEU A 51 0.77 19.59 19.78
N ARG A 52 -0.52 19.28 19.77
CA ARG A 52 -1.22 18.82 18.56
C ARG A 52 -1.08 19.83 17.43
N ASP A 53 -1.37 21.10 17.70
CA ASP A 53 -1.29 22.16 16.71
C ASP A 53 0.15 22.36 16.17
N LEU A 54 1.15 22.19 17.03
CA LEU A 54 2.55 22.22 16.61
C LEU A 54 2.89 21.03 15.70
N VAL A 55 2.48 19.82 16.07
CA VAL A 55 2.70 18.60 15.28
C VAL A 55 2.02 18.72 13.92
N GLU A 56 0.76 19.17 13.90
CA GLU A 56 -0.01 19.41 12.67
C GLU A 56 0.67 20.42 11.75
N ASN A 57 1.12 21.55 12.32
CA ASN A 57 1.81 22.58 11.57
C ASN A 57 3.12 22.06 10.96
N ILE A 58 3.94 21.37 11.73
CA ILE A 58 5.21 20.80 11.23
C ILE A 58 4.93 19.77 10.12
N TYR A 59 3.99 18.85 10.34
CA TYR A 59 3.67 17.81 9.37
C TYR A 59 3.12 18.41 8.07
N THR A 60 2.17 19.33 8.16
CA THR A 60 1.51 19.91 6.99
C THR A 60 2.42 20.91 6.28
N ASN A 61 2.91 21.94 6.98
CA ASN A 61 3.56 23.08 6.33
C ASN A 61 5.06 22.84 6.08
N GLU A 62 5.74 22.07 6.95
CA GLU A 62 7.18 21.88 6.79
C GLU A 62 7.52 20.60 6.01
N TYR A 63 6.62 19.61 5.98
CA TYR A 63 6.84 18.35 5.28
C TYR A 63 5.95 18.22 4.03
N LEU A 64 4.62 18.15 4.18
CA LEU A 64 3.72 17.87 3.07
C LEU A 64 3.74 18.97 2.01
N ASP A 65 3.76 20.25 2.41
CA ASP A 65 3.81 21.38 1.46
C ASP A 65 5.08 21.38 0.60
N LYS A 66 6.17 20.80 1.09
CA LYS A 66 7.41 20.65 0.31
C LYS A 66 7.42 19.41 -0.56
N LEU A 67 6.80 18.32 -0.08
CA LEU A 67 6.80 17.01 -0.75
C LEU A 67 5.75 16.93 -1.85
N LEU A 68 4.48 17.26 -1.55
CA LEU A 68 3.35 16.98 -2.43
C LEU A 68 3.43 17.64 -3.81
N PRO A 69 3.84 18.92 -3.96
CA PRO A 69 3.97 19.52 -5.27
C PRO A 69 4.97 18.78 -6.16
N LYS A 70 6.13 18.39 -5.61
CA LYS A 70 7.17 17.65 -6.35
C LYS A 70 6.74 16.21 -6.65
N TRP A 71 6.09 15.56 -5.69
CA TRP A 71 5.51 14.23 -5.88
C TRP A 71 4.49 14.23 -7.01
N ASN A 72 3.54 15.16 -6.99
CA ASN A 72 2.52 15.27 -8.03
C ASN A 72 3.09 15.61 -9.41
N ALA A 73 4.09 16.48 -9.47
CA ALA A 73 4.80 16.76 -10.71
C ALA A 73 5.48 15.51 -11.26
N GLY A 74 6.15 14.75 -10.40
CA GLY A 74 6.83 13.51 -10.78
C GLY A 74 5.89 12.41 -11.28
N LEU A 75 4.66 12.34 -10.77
CA LEU A 75 3.64 11.41 -11.27
C LEU A 75 3.14 11.74 -12.68
N GLN A 76 3.38 12.94 -13.18
CA GLN A 76 3.03 13.35 -14.55
C GLN A 76 4.16 13.10 -15.55
N GLU A 77 5.36 12.76 -15.08
CA GLU A 77 6.52 12.44 -15.90
C GLU A 77 6.53 10.95 -16.29
N GLU A 78 5.99 10.60 -17.46
CA GLU A 78 5.90 9.20 -17.93
C GLU A 78 7.23 8.45 -17.89
N ASP A 79 8.33 9.09 -18.25
CA ASP A 79 9.67 8.47 -18.26
C ASP A 79 10.14 8.01 -16.86
N SER A 80 9.71 8.72 -15.83
CA SER A 80 10.04 8.40 -14.43
C SER A 80 9.28 7.19 -13.92
N LEU A 81 8.08 6.94 -14.43
CA LEU A 81 7.18 5.88 -13.98
C LEU A 81 7.41 4.54 -14.69
N THR A 82 7.89 4.55 -15.94
CA THR A 82 8.06 3.34 -16.77
C THR A 82 9.01 2.30 -16.19
N LYS A 83 9.89 2.70 -15.26
CA LYS A 83 10.89 1.82 -14.62
C LYS A 83 10.41 1.21 -13.31
N LEU A 84 9.26 1.64 -12.82
CA LEU A 84 8.73 1.16 -11.53
C LEU A 84 7.82 -0.05 -11.74
N PRO A 85 7.85 -1.04 -10.84
CA PRO A 85 6.86 -2.10 -10.83
C PRO A 85 5.46 -1.50 -10.68
N VAL A 86 4.49 -2.05 -11.40
CA VAL A 86 3.09 -1.61 -11.34
C VAL A 86 2.20 -2.71 -10.78
N GLN A 87 1.19 -2.34 -10.03
CA GLN A 87 0.28 -3.27 -9.37
C GLN A 87 -0.44 -4.20 -10.36
N ILE A 88 -0.74 -3.67 -11.54
CA ILE A 88 -1.43 -4.43 -12.60
C ILE A 88 -0.65 -5.65 -13.08
N ASP A 89 0.67 -5.64 -12.93
CA ASP A 89 1.55 -6.76 -13.30
C ASP A 89 1.82 -7.76 -12.16
N PHE A 90 1.21 -7.54 -10.99
CA PHE A 90 1.47 -8.34 -9.79
C PHE A 90 1.34 -9.85 -10.03
N TYR A 91 0.24 -10.29 -10.64
CA TYR A 91 0.03 -11.69 -10.94
C TYR A 91 1.11 -12.26 -11.87
N ALA A 92 1.43 -11.53 -12.92
CA ALA A 92 2.41 -11.98 -13.92
C ALA A 92 3.81 -12.14 -13.33
N HIS A 93 4.22 -11.20 -12.46
CA HIS A 93 5.55 -11.19 -11.86
C HIS A 93 5.68 -12.13 -10.67
N ASN A 94 4.67 -12.22 -9.81
CA ASN A 94 4.81 -12.89 -8.52
C ASN A 94 4.15 -14.26 -8.44
N ILE A 95 3.10 -14.51 -9.26
CA ILE A 95 2.26 -15.71 -9.08
C ILE A 95 2.34 -16.67 -10.26
N ARG A 96 2.29 -16.16 -11.50
CA ARG A 96 2.21 -17.01 -12.71
C ARG A 96 3.19 -18.17 -12.75
N ASN A 97 4.42 -17.95 -12.29
CA ASN A 97 5.52 -18.92 -12.35
C ASN A 97 5.85 -19.52 -10.98
N ALA A 98 5.03 -19.28 -9.96
CA ALA A 98 5.24 -19.88 -8.65
C ALA A 98 5.11 -21.41 -8.73
N ARG A 99 6.14 -22.11 -8.25
CA ARG A 99 6.19 -23.59 -8.26
C ARG A 99 5.79 -24.20 -6.93
N GLU A 100 5.72 -23.35 -5.91
CA GLU A 100 5.44 -23.76 -4.53
C GLU A 100 4.07 -23.25 -4.09
N ARG A 101 3.59 -23.79 -2.98
CA ARG A 101 2.36 -23.31 -2.35
C ARG A 101 2.55 -21.83 -1.98
N THR A 102 1.75 -20.99 -2.60
CA THR A 102 1.82 -19.54 -2.43
C THR A 102 0.56 -19.03 -1.72
N VAL A 103 0.74 -18.19 -0.72
CA VAL A 103 -0.34 -17.48 -0.03
C VAL A 103 -0.16 -16.00 -0.28
N VAL A 104 -1.19 -15.35 -0.82
CA VAL A 104 -1.24 -13.90 -1.00
C VAL A 104 -2.16 -13.33 0.06
N ILE A 105 -1.61 -12.51 0.94
CA ILE A 105 -2.37 -11.79 1.96
C ILE A 105 -2.52 -10.35 1.49
N ILE A 106 -3.75 -9.91 1.24
CA ILE A 106 -4.04 -8.55 0.84
C ILE A 106 -4.56 -7.80 2.06
N SER A 107 -3.77 -6.84 2.55
CA SER A 107 -4.17 -5.93 3.61
C SER A 107 -4.55 -4.60 2.96
N ASP A 108 -5.85 -4.30 2.94
CA ASP A 108 -6.36 -3.07 2.38
C ASP A 108 -5.90 -1.86 3.22
N ALA A 109 -5.59 -0.75 2.54
CA ALA A 109 -5.10 0.49 3.13
C ALA A 109 -3.83 0.34 4.00
N MET A 110 -3.07 -0.74 3.84
CA MET A 110 -1.79 -0.90 4.53
C MET A 110 -0.77 0.12 4.01
N ARG A 111 -0.27 0.95 4.91
CA ARG A 111 0.67 2.01 4.59
C ARG A 111 2.11 1.48 4.56
N TYR A 112 3.00 2.18 3.84
CA TYR A 112 4.40 1.75 3.66
C TYR A 112 5.14 1.60 4.98
N GLU A 113 4.98 2.51 5.94
CA GLU A 113 5.64 2.42 7.25
C GLU A 113 5.17 1.22 8.08
N VAL A 114 3.89 0.80 7.94
CA VAL A 114 3.39 -0.43 8.54
C VAL A 114 4.02 -1.66 7.88
N GLY A 115 4.21 -1.59 6.55
CA GLY A 115 4.95 -2.60 5.79
C GLY A 115 6.41 -2.70 6.22
N GLN A 116 7.07 -1.58 6.51
CA GLN A 116 8.43 -1.54 7.05
C GLN A 116 8.52 -2.20 8.43
N GLU A 117 7.57 -1.95 9.31
CA GLU A 117 7.55 -2.58 10.63
C GLU A 117 7.32 -4.10 10.52
N LEU A 118 6.39 -4.53 9.67
CA LEU A 118 6.19 -5.95 9.40
C LEU A 118 7.46 -6.60 8.82
N PHE A 119 8.12 -5.93 7.87
CA PHE A 119 9.37 -6.41 7.29
C PHE A 119 10.46 -6.59 8.36
N ARG A 120 10.61 -5.63 9.28
CA ARG A 120 11.54 -5.71 10.40
C ARG A 120 11.24 -6.92 11.28
N LEU A 121 9.98 -7.10 11.68
CA LEU A 121 9.56 -8.24 12.52
C LEU A 121 9.81 -9.60 11.86
N LEU A 122 9.54 -9.70 10.55
CA LEU A 122 9.78 -10.94 9.80
C LEU A 122 11.28 -11.19 9.58
N SER A 123 12.08 -10.14 9.43
CA SER A 123 13.54 -10.27 9.26
C SER A 123 14.26 -10.71 10.55
N ASP A 124 13.66 -10.41 11.70
CA ASP A 124 14.17 -10.83 13.00
C ASP A 124 13.85 -12.32 13.32
N ASP A 125 12.90 -12.94 12.57
CA ASP A 125 12.57 -14.36 12.74
C ASP A 125 13.49 -15.23 11.88
N PRO A 126 14.32 -16.12 12.49
CA PRO A 126 15.27 -16.97 11.75
C PRO A 126 14.58 -17.99 10.81
N LYS A 127 13.27 -18.17 10.90
CA LYS A 127 12.48 -19.03 10.02
C LYS A 127 11.96 -18.31 8.78
N CYS A 128 12.13 -17.00 8.71
CA CYS A 128 11.63 -16.16 7.63
C CYS A 128 12.78 -15.60 6.78
N THR A 129 12.55 -15.52 5.49
CA THR A 129 13.32 -14.66 4.59
C THR A 129 12.36 -13.62 4.05
N ALA A 130 12.56 -12.37 4.44
CA ALA A 130 11.67 -11.28 4.06
C ALA A 130 12.29 -10.39 2.99
N LYS A 131 11.44 -9.82 2.13
CA LYS A 131 11.79 -8.79 1.15
C LYS A 131 10.68 -7.76 1.13
N LEU A 132 11.03 -6.48 1.15
CA LEU A 132 10.09 -5.38 1.00
C LEU A 132 10.33 -4.70 -0.34
N GLU A 133 9.28 -4.60 -1.12
CA GLU A 133 9.28 -3.94 -2.43
C GLU A 133 8.14 -2.93 -2.52
N THR A 134 8.29 -1.97 -3.42
CA THR A 134 7.26 -0.96 -3.72
C THR A 134 6.79 -1.14 -5.15
N GLN A 135 5.53 -0.85 -5.38
CA GLN A 135 4.94 -0.80 -6.72
C GLN A 135 3.98 0.39 -6.83
N LEU A 136 3.80 0.90 -8.03
CA LEU A 136 2.78 1.91 -8.30
C LEU A 136 1.40 1.24 -8.29
N SER A 137 0.48 1.81 -7.53
CA SER A 137 -0.90 1.36 -7.52
C SER A 137 -1.65 1.85 -8.76
N VAL A 138 -2.74 1.15 -9.08
CA VAL A 138 -3.69 1.65 -10.09
C VAL A 138 -4.40 2.91 -9.59
N LEU A 139 -4.73 3.80 -10.52
CA LEU A 139 -5.49 5.01 -10.25
C LEU A 139 -6.85 4.96 -10.98
N PRO A 140 -7.92 5.44 -10.35
CA PRO A 140 -8.00 5.90 -8.95
C PRO A 140 -7.73 4.78 -7.95
N SER A 141 -7.21 5.12 -6.77
CA SER A 141 -6.91 4.16 -5.69
C SER A 141 -8.17 3.65 -5.00
N TYR A 142 -9.03 3.02 -5.78
CA TYR A 142 -10.32 2.48 -5.38
C TYR A 142 -10.16 1.00 -5.04
N THR A 143 -10.57 0.57 -3.86
CA THR A 143 -10.33 -0.80 -3.34
C THR A 143 -10.71 -1.90 -4.33
N ARG A 144 -11.89 -1.82 -4.98
CA ARG A 144 -12.32 -2.85 -5.93
C ARG A 144 -11.44 -2.91 -7.17
N LEU A 145 -10.99 -1.76 -7.67
CA LEU A 145 -10.05 -1.68 -8.80
C LEU A 145 -8.68 -2.23 -8.40
N GLY A 146 -8.16 -1.84 -7.23
CA GLY A 146 -6.91 -2.37 -6.70
C GLY A 146 -6.92 -3.88 -6.51
N MET A 147 -8.01 -4.43 -5.98
CA MET A 147 -8.18 -5.88 -5.83
C MET A 147 -8.24 -6.61 -7.18
N ALA A 148 -8.93 -6.01 -8.17
CA ALA A 148 -9.00 -6.57 -9.53
C ALA A 148 -7.64 -6.55 -10.23
N ALA A 149 -6.86 -5.48 -10.04
CA ALA A 149 -5.52 -5.33 -10.63
C ALA A 149 -4.51 -6.40 -10.16
N LEU A 150 -4.73 -7.04 -9.01
CA LEU A 150 -3.89 -8.12 -8.50
C LEU A 150 -4.22 -9.50 -9.13
N LEU A 151 -5.34 -9.60 -9.85
CA LEU A 151 -5.79 -10.85 -10.47
C LEU A 151 -5.16 -11.05 -11.86
N PRO A 152 -5.12 -12.30 -12.37
CA PRO A 152 -4.81 -12.54 -13.78
C PRO A 152 -5.86 -11.89 -14.67
N HIS A 153 -5.43 -11.12 -15.67
CA HIS A 153 -6.34 -10.43 -16.59
C HIS A 153 -5.65 -10.14 -17.92
N LYS A 154 -6.48 -9.93 -18.94
CA LYS A 154 -6.10 -9.29 -20.21
C LYS A 154 -6.60 -7.85 -20.22
N GLN A 155 -7.78 -7.62 -19.66
CA GLN A 155 -8.42 -6.31 -19.60
C GLN A 155 -9.14 -6.13 -18.27
N ILE A 156 -9.04 -4.91 -17.73
CA ILE A 156 -9.86 -4.46 -16.60
C ILE A 156 -10.68 -3.28 -17.10
N THR A 157 -11.97 -3.30 -16.85
CA THR A 157 -12.89 -2.22 -17.18
C THR A 157 -13.65 -1.79 -15.94
N MET A 158 -14.04 -0.52 -15.90
CA MET A 158 -14.91 0.04 -14.87
C MET A 158 -16.13 0.64 -15.54
N THR A 159 -17.31 0.29 -15.05
CA THR A 159 -18.57 0.84 -15.55
C THR A 159 -18.84 2.23 -14.97
N ASP A 160 -19.83 2.94 -15.53
CA ASP A 160 -20.28 4.23 -15.00
C ASP A 160 -20.80 4.15 -13.56
N ASP A 161 -21.28 2.97 -13.14
CA ASP A 161 -21.71 2.67 -11.76
C ASP A 161 -20.55 2.21 -10.85
N TYR A 162 -19.29 2.42 -11.28
CA TYR A 162 -18.07 2.03 -10.57
C TYR A 162 -17.95 0.52 -10.27
N GLN A 163 -18.62 -0.33 -11.06
CA GLN A 163 -18.38 -1.77 -11.01
C GLN A 163 -17.10 -2.13 -11.77
N VAL A 164 -16.32 -3.06 -11.24
CA VAL A 164 -15.05 -3.48 -11.84
C VAL A 164 -15.20 -4.86 -12.46
N LEU A 165 -14.89 -4.96 -13.75
CA LEU A 165 -14.88 -6.22 -14.49
C LEU A 165 -13.45 -6.59 -14.87
N VAL A 166 -13.14 -7.87 -14.74
CA VAL A 166 -11.89 -8.49 -15.21
C VAL A 166 -12.27 -9.51 -16.27
N ASP A 167 -11.85 -9.27 -17.51
CA ASP A 167 -12.19 -10.10 -18.67
C ASP A 167 -13.72 -10.43 -18.69
N ASP A 168 -14.55 -9.38 -18.59
CA ASP A 168 -16.02 -9.40 -18.54
C ASP A 168 -16.63 -10.10 -17.30
N VAL A 169 -15.85 -10.45 -16.30
CA VAL A 169 -16.33 -11.01 -15.04
C VAL A 169 -16.41 -9.93 -13.97
N LEU A 170 -17.56 -9.75 -13.34
CA LEU A 170 -17.72 -8.83 -12.22
C LEU A 170 -16.87 -9.25 -11.02
N CYS A 171 -15.96 -8.37 -10.58
CA CYS A 171 -14.97 -8.62 -9.52
C CYS A 171 -15.20 -7.81 -8.23
N ASP A 172 -16.37 -7.27 -8.04
CA ASP A 172 -16.72 -6.45 -6.88
C ASP A 172 -16.75 -7.23 -5.55
N ASN A 173 -16.86 -8.55 -5.63
CA ASN A 173 -16.96 -9.42 -4.48
C ASN A 173 -15.99 -10.60 -4.55
N LEU A 174 -15.90 -11.36 -3.45
CA LEU A 174 -14.99 -12.50 -3.33
C LEU A 174 -15.27 -13.60 -4.36
N ALA A 175 -16.55 -13.88 -4.64
CA ALA A 175 -16.94 -14.94 -5.58
C ALA A 175 -16.50 -14.61 -7.01
N GLY A 176 -16.66 -13.36 -7.45
CA GLY A 176 -16.19 -12.91 -8.75
C GLY A 176 -14.67 -13.02 -8.88
N ARG A 177 -13.93 -12.59 -7.85
CA ARG A 177 -12.46 -12.72 -7.81
C ARG A 177 -12.00 -14.17 -7.83
N GLN A 178 -12.68 -15.04 -7.07
CA GLN A 178 -12.46 -16.49 -7.08
C GLN A 178 -12.65 -17.07 -8.49
N ASN A 179 -13.72 -16.69 -9.17
CA ASN A 179 -14.02 -17.17 -10.53
C ASN A 179 -12.92 -16.78 -11.53
N VAL A 180 -12.44 -15.53 -11.46
CA VAL A 180 -11.32 -15.08 -12.32
C VAL A 180 -10.06 -15.86 -12.01
N LEU A 181 -9.69 -15.97 -10.74
CA LEU A 181 -8.46 -16.63 -10.33
C LEU A 181 -8.45 -18.12 -10.73
N GLN A 182 -9.57 -18.83 -10.53
CA GLN A 182 -9.69 -20.27 -10.85
C GLN A 182 -9.62 -20.57 -12.35
N LYS A 183 -9.98 -19.65 -13.23
CA LYS A 183 -9.79 -19.82 -14.68
C LYS A 183 -8.32 -19.98 -15.06
N HIS A 184 -7.41 -19.40 -14.26
CA HIS A 184 -5.97 -19.42 -14.50
C HIS A 184 -5.22 -20.38 -13.57
N LEU A 185 -5.73 -20.58 -12.36
CA LEU A 185 -5.16 -21.40 -11.29
C LEU A 185 -6.27 -22.27 -10.68
N SER A 186 -6.53 -23.43 -11.24
CA SER A 186 -7.63 -24.33 -10.83
C SER A 186 -7.60 -24.72 -9.35
N ASN A 187 -6.40 -24.77 -8.74
CA ASN A 187 -6.21 -25.14 -7.34
C ASN A 187 -6.17 -23.92 -6.39
N SER A 188 -6.64 -22.76 -6.83
CA SER A 188 -6.67 -21.56 -6.02
C SER A 188 -7.96 -21.40 -5.24
N ILE A 189 -7.88 -20.70 -4.12
CA ILE A 189 -9.01 -20.33 -3.29
C ILE A 189 -8.86 -18.89 -2.81
N CYS A 190 -9.94 -18.10 -2.86
CA CYS A 190 -10.04 -16.80 -2.22
C CYS A 190 -10.86 -16.93 -0.94
N VAL A 191 -10.36 -16.40 0.16
CA VAL A 191 -11.04 -16.46 1.46
C VAL A 191 -10.97 -15.10 2.16
N GLN A 192 -11.96 -14.79 2.97
CA GLN A 192 -11.86 -13.69 3.92
C GLN A 192 -10.98 -14.10 5.09
N PHE A 193 -10.26 -13.14 5.67
CA PHE A 193 -9.37 -13.42 6.81
C PHE A 193 -10.12 -14.07 7.99
N ASP A 194 -11.33 -13.60 8.27
CA ASP A 194 -12.14 -14.12 9.38
C ASP A 194 -12.59 -15.57 9.16
N ASP A 195 -12.73 -16.00 7.91
CA ASP A 195 -13.13 -17.37 7.56
C ASP A 195 -11.96 -18.37 7.70
N ILE A 196 -10.71 -17.90 7.76
CA ILE A 196 -9.52 -18.78 7.87
C ILE A 196 -9.58 -19.64 9.13
N LYS A 197 -10.11 -19.10 10.22
CA LYS A 197 -10.26 -19.84 11.50
C LYS A 197 -11.16 -21.08 11.38
N GLY A 198 -12.07 -21.07 10.40
CA GLY A 198 -12.95 -22.20 10.09
C GLY A 198 -12.34 -23.26 9.18
N LEU A 199 -11.23 -22.99 8.52
CA LEU A 199 -10.57 -23.92 7.62
C LEU A 199 -9.87 -25.01 8.44
N LYS A 200 -10.33 -26.26 8.31
CA LYS A 200 -9.67 -27.41 8.93
C LYS A 200 -8.36 -27.69 8.21
N LYS A 201 -7.32 -28.06 8.97
CA LYS A 201 -6.13 -28.70 8.39
C LYS A 201 -6.58 -30.04 7.77
N ASN A 202 -6.60 -30.10 6.45
CA ASN A 202 -6.66 -31.36 5.71
C ASN A 202 -5.24 -31.85 5.46
#